data_3b33b031b3ea8437fdc6b74e6ce60b71
#
_entry.id   3b33b031b3ea8437fdc6b74e6ce60b71
#
_cell.length_a   1.000
_cell.length_b   1.000
_cell.length_c   1.000
_cell.angle_alpha   90.00
_cell.angle_beta   90.00
_cell.angle_gamma   90.00
#
_symmetry.space_group_name_H-M   'P 1'
#
loop_
_entity.id
_entity.type
_entity.pdbx_description
1 polymer ?
#
loop_
_entity_poly.entity_id
_entity_poly.type
_entity_poly.pdbx_seq_one_letter_code
_entity_poly.pdbx_strand_id
1 'polypeptide(L)'
;EMETAGARINAKDLQPLMDHPSGIGLAEFMNYPGVIHRDPEAMAKLRLFETRHIDGHCPLLTGHDLNAYAAAGIRTEHEATTAGEALEKLQKGMRVLIREGSVSKDLLALQPLLNQCTAPYLCLCTADRNLLDIADEGHLNFMIAKMIQLGTLPSAAYRDVSLQGSDVMAPKARTT
;
A
#
# COMPACT_ATOMS: atom_id res chain seq x y z
N GLU A 1 -5.27 -14.36 -12.18
CA GLU A 1 -5.67 -12.96 -12.31
C GLU A 1 -7.17 -12.83 -12.07
N MET A 2 -7.55 -11.72 -11.45
CA MET A 2 -8.94 -11.55 -10.94
C MET A 2 -9.83 -10.79 -11.92
N GLU A 3 -9.27 -10.29 -13.01
CA GLU A 3 -9.97 -9.48 -14.00
C GLU A 3 -9.63 -9.92 -15.43
N THR A 4 -10.51 -9.56 -16.37
CA THR A 4 -10.28 -9.73 -17.80
C THR A 4 -9.46 -8.55 -18.32
N ALA A 5 -8.15 -8.73 -18.46
CA ALA A 5 -7.25 -7.69 -18.96
C ALA A 5 -7.20 -7.70 -20.49
N GLY A 6 -7.02 -6.51 -21.09
CA GLY A 6 -6.79 -6.36 -22.53
C GLY A 6 -5.40 -6.84 -22.99
N ALA A 7 -4.47 -7.04 -22.07
CA ALA A 7 -3.14 -7.56 -22.32
C ALA A 7 -2.63 -8.38 -21.13
N ARG A 8 -1.63 -9.22 -21.39
CA ARG A 8 -0.94 -10.00 -20.34
C ARG A 8 0.50 -9.53 -20.24
N ILE A 9 0.92 -9.11 -19.04
CA ILE A 9 2.27 -8.69 -18.72
C ILE A 9 2.89 -9.73 -17.79
N ASN A 10 3.92 -10.43 -18.26
CA ASN A 10 4.64 -11.43 -17.46
C ASN A 10 5.95 -10.84 -16.90
N ALA A 11 6.71 -11.64 -16.12
CA ALA A 11 7.96 -11.18 -15.52
C ALA A 11 9.01 -10.73 -16.54
N LYS A 12 9.05 -11.35 -17.74
CA LYS A 12 10.00 -10.94 -18.80
C LYS A 12 9.64 -9.58 -19.39
N ASP A 13 8.35 -9.27 -19.50
CA ASP A 13 7.89 -7.97 -19.98
C ASP A 13 8.22 -6.85 -18.99
N LEU A 14 8.26 -7.17 -17.68
CA LEU A 14 8.63 -6.24 -16.62
C LEU A 14 10.16 -6.05 -16.46
N GLN A 15 10.97 -6.98 -16.94
CA GLN A 15 12.42 -6.95 -16.77
C GLN A 15 13.06 -5.62 -17.24
N PRO A 16 12.70 -5.04 -18.41
CA PRO A 16 13.28 -3.77 -18.84
C PRO A 16 12.98 -2.60 -17.90
N LEU A 17 11.89 -2.67 -17.14
CA LEU A 17 11.49 -1.60 -16.21
C LEU A 17 12.34 -1.60 -14.94
N MET A 18 13.01 -2.70 -14.61
CA MET A 18 13.94 -2.77 -13.49
C MET A 18 15.11 -1.79 -13.62
N ASP A 19 15.56 -1.55 -14.85
CA ASP A 19 16.69 -0.67 -15.15
C ASP A 19 16.25 0.79 -15.39
N HIS A 20 14.94 1.04 -15.42
CA HIS A 20 14.44 2.40 -15.64
C HIS A 20 14.69 3.27 -14.40
N PRO A 21 15.29 4.47 -14.55
CA PRO A 21 15.67 5.31 -13.41
C PRO A 21 14.48 5.78 -12.55
N SER A 22 13.27 5.85 -13.12
CA SER A 22 12.04 6.18 -12.40
C SER A 22 11.27 4.96 -11.91
N GLY A 23 11.76 3.74 -12.14
CA GLY A 23 11.14 2.51 -11.67
C GLY A 23 11.48 2.26 -10.21
N ILE A 24 10.55 2.46 -9.30
CA ILE A 24 10.75 2.31 -7.84
C ILE A 24 10.36 0.94 -7.31
N GLY A 25 9.43 0.25 -7.96
CA GLY A 25 8.93 -1.03 -7.47
C GLY A 25 7.83 -1.63 -8.33
N LEU A 26 7.24 -2.69 -7.83
CA LEU A 26 6.07 -3.35 -8.39
C LEU A 26 4.83 -2.83 -7.67
N ALA A 27 3.92 -2.20 -8.41
CA ALA A 27 2.71 -1.62 -7.85
C ALA A 27 1.55 -2.62 -7.85
N GLU A 28 0.75 -2.53 -6.80
CA GLU A 28 -0.56 -3.12 -6.62
C GLU A 28 -0.67 -4.59 -7.03
N PHE A 29 0.02 -5.46 -6.30
CA PHE A 29 -0.02 -6.90 -6.59
C PHE A 29 -1.35 -7.53 -6.16
N MET A 30 -2.34 -7.48 -7.05
CA MET A 30 -3.73 -7.89 -6.79
C MET A 30 -3.92 -9.40 -6.67
N ASN A 31 -3.07 -10.20 -7.33
CA ASN A 31 -3.24 -11.66 -7.38
C ASN A 31 -2.77 -12.35 -6.09
N TYR A 32 -3.37 -12.02 -4.93
CA TYR A 32 -3.04 -12.67 -3.67
C TYR A 32 -3.36 -14.18 -3.68
N PRO A 33 -4.42 -14.70 -4.35
CA PRO A 33 -4.61 -16.15 -4.46
C PRO A 33 -3.44 -16.84 -5.15
N GLY A 34 -2.89 -16.22 -6.21
CA GLY A 34 -1.71 -16.74 -6.89
C GLY A 34 -0.46 -16.77 -6.00
N VAL A 35 -0.32 -15.82 -5.07
CA VAL A 35 0.75 -15.84 -4.06
C VAL A 35 0.56 -16.99 -3.08
N ILE A 36 -0.64 -17.14 -2.52
CA ILE A 36 -0.98 -18.17 -1.54
C ILE A 36 -0.78 -19.58 -2.13
N HIS A 37 -1.22 -19.79 -3.35
CA HIS A 37 -1.10 -21.06 -4.07
C HIS A 37 0.21 -21.21 -4.84
N ARG A 38 1.15 -20.27 -4.70
CA ARG A 38 2.48 -20.28 -5.34
C ARG A 38 2.42 -20.42 -6.87
N ASP A 39 1.50 -19.70 -7.49
CA ASP A 39 1.44 -19.62 -8.95
C ASP A 39 2.80 -19.22 -9.52
N PRO A 40 3.35 -19.98 -10.49
CA PRO A 40 4.73 -19.76 -10.98
C PRO A 40 4.94 -18.36 -11.57
N GLU A 41 3.93 -17.80 -12.24
CA GLU A 41 4.03 -16.47 -12.85
C GLU A 41 3.94 -15.36 -11.80
N ALA A 42 3.03 -15.49 -10.83
CA ALA A 42 2.96 -14.60 -9.69
C ALA A 42 4.29 -14.56 -8.93
N MET A 43 4.83 -15.72 -8.60
CA MET A 43 6.11 -15.84 -7.90
C MET A 43 7.30 -15.35 -8.72
N ALA A 44 7.26 -15.47 -10.05
CA ALA A 44 8.31 -14.93 -10.92
C ALA A 44 8.33 -13.39 -10.90
N LYS A 45 7.18 -12.73 -10.93
CA LYS A 45 7.08 -11.26 -10.80
C LYS A 45 7.60 -10.78 -9.43
N LEU A 46 7.20 -11.45 -8.34
CA LEU A 46 7.65 -11.08 -6.99
C LEU A 46 9.17 -11.25 -6.82
N ARG A 47 9.75 -12.34 -7.32
CA ARG A 47 11.21 -12.55 -7.31
C ARG A 47 11.95 -11.50 -8.12
N LEU A 48 11.42 -11.08 -9.26
CA LEU A 48 12.02 -10.01 -10.07
C LEU A 48 12.18 -8.70 -9.26
N PHE A 49 11.21 -8.41 -8.38
CA PHE A 49 11.19 -7.18 -7.58
C PHE A 49 11.60 -7.38 -6.12
N GLU A 50 12.21 -8.51 -5.73
CA GLU A 50 12.51 -8.82 -4.32
C GLU A 50 13.42 -7.78 -3.62
N THR A 51 14.26 -7.06 -4.39
CA THR A 51 15.14 -6.00 -3.89
C THR A 51 14.51 -4.60 -3.97
N ARG A 52 13.31 -4.48 -4.50
CA ARG A 52 12.57 -3.24 -4.69
C ARG A 52 11.32 -3.22 -3.80
N HIS A 53 10.63 -2.11 -3.81
CA HIS A 53 9.32 -2.02 -3.18
C HIS A 53 8.29 -2.88 -3.93
N ILE A 54 7.45 -3.60 -3.18
CA ILE A 54 6.30 -4.33 -3.72
C ILE A 54 5.07 -3.86 -2.95
N ASP A 55 4.18 -3.18 -3.65
CA ASP A 55 2.89 -2.78 -3.12
C ASP A 55 1.85 -3.87 -3.31
N GLY A 56 0.94 -4.00 -2.36
CA GLY A 56 -0.05 -5.04 -2.30
C GLY A 56 -1.49 -4.55 -2.47
N HIS A 57 -2.35 -5.53 -2.70
CA HIS A 57 -3.79 -5.39 -2.77
C HIS A 57 -4.40 -6.67 -2.23
N CYS A 58 -4.81 -6.67 -0.95
CA CYS A 58 -5.32 -7.88 -0.31
C CYS A 58 -6.48 -7.57 0.65
N PRO A 59 -7.63 -7.09 0.11
CA PRO A 59 -8.79 -6.78 0.93
C PRO A 59 -9.26 -8.03 1.67
N LEU A 60 -9.59 -7.86 2.95
CA LEU A 60 -10.14 -8.89 3.86
C LEU A 60 -9.23 -10.14 4.06
N LEU A 61 -7.98 -10.10 3.59
CA LEU A 61 -7.05 -11.20 3.77
C LEU A 61 -6.53 -11.21 5.23
N THR A 62 -6.62 -12.36 5.88
CA THR A 62 -6.30 -12.54 7.31
C THR A 62 -5.58 -13.88 7.56
N GLY A 63 -5.14 -14.13 8.78
CA GLY A 63 -4.64 -15.41 9.23
C GLY A 63 -3.39 -15.91 8.50
N HIS A 64 -3.37 -17.20 8.19
CA HIS A 64 -2.24 -17.86 7.52
C HIS A 64 -2.03 -17.38 6.08
N ASP A 65 -3.11 -17.06 5.38
CA ASP A 65 -3.05 -16.56 4.00
C ASP A 65 -2.39 -15.17 3.96
N LEU A 66 -2.70 -14.31 4.92
CA LEU A 66 -2.00 -13.03 5.08
C LEU A 66 -0.51 -13.23 5.42
N ASN A 67 -0.15 -14.24 6.24
CA ASN A 67 1.26 -14.58 6.48
C ASN A 67 1.98 -14.97 5.19
N ALA A 68 1.35 -15.80 4.36
CA ALA A 68 1.93 -16.21 3.07
C ALA A 68 2.14 -15.01 2.13
N TYR A 69 1.17 -14.10 2.08
CA TYR A 69 1.23 -12.89 1.27
C TYR A 69 2.35 -11.94 1.74
N ALA A 70 2.43 -11.65 3.03
CA ALA A 70 3.50 -10.81 3.61
C ALA A 70 4.89 -11.46 3.45
N ALA A 71 5.01 -12.79 3.65
CA ALA A 71 6.25 -13.54 3.50
C ALA A 71 6.78 -13.54 2.06
N ALA A 72 5.93 -13.31 1.06
CA ALA A 72 6.33 -13.16 -0.34
C ALA A 72 7.05 -11.82 -0.63
N GLY A 73 7.23 -10.97 0.38
CA GLY A 73 7.97 -9.72 0.27
C GLY A 73 7.12 -8.48 -0.03
N ILE A 74 5.80 -8.63 -0.03
CA ILE A 74 4.87 -7.51 -0.20
C ILE A 74 4.89 -6.66 1.06
N ARG A 75 5.07 -5.34 0.91
CA ARG A 75 5.41 -4.44 2.03
C ARG A 75 4.30 -3.51 2.45
N THR A 76 3.47 -3.11 1.52
CA THR A 76 2.38 -2.15 1.74
C THR A 76 1.06 -2.73 1.27
N GLU A 77 -0.01 -2.14 1.74
CA GLU A 77 -1.36 -2.43 1.28
C GLU A 77 -2.28 -1.25 1.61
N HIS A 78 -3.33 -1.03 0.83
CA HIS A 78 -4.21 0.14 0.93
C HIS A 78 -5.71 -0.21 0.87
N GLU A 79 -6.05 -1.50 1.00
CA GLU A 79 -7.42 -1.98 0.87
C GLU A 79 -8.13 -2.26 2.21
N ALA A 80 -7.43 -2.06 3.34
CA ALA A 80 -8.03 -2.27 4.65
C ALA A 80 -9.17 -1.27 4.91
N THR A 81 -10.35 -1.76 5.22
CA THR A 81 -11.57 -0.97 5.46
C THR A 81 -11.98 -0.91 6.94
N THR A 82 -11.33 -1.69 7.79
CA THR A 82 -11.57 -1.71 9.23
C THR A 82 -10.27 -1.63 10.03
N ALA A 83 -10.34 -1.04 11.22
CA ALA A 83 -9.18 -0.95 12.12
C ALA A 83 -8.64 -2.34 12.52
N GLY A 84 -9.51 -3.34 12.68
CA GLY A 84 -9.11 -4.71 13.01
C GLY A 84 -8.30 -5.37 11.90
N GLU A 85 -8.75 -5.26 10.67
CA GLU A 85 -8.04 -5.75 9.48
C GLU A 85 -6.67 -5.07 9.32
N ALA A 86 -6.66 -3.74 9.38
CA ALA A 86 -5.43 -2.98 9.26
C ALA A 86 -4.43 -3.32 10.39
N LEU A 87 -4.91 -3.47 11.62
CA LEU A 87 -4.06 -3.85 12.76
C LEU A 87 -3.40 -5.22 12.56
N GLU A 88 -4.12 -6.21 12.04
CA GLU A 88 -3.55 -7.52 11.74
C GLU A 88 -2.44 -7.42 10.68
N LYS A 89 -2.67 -6.65 9.61
CA LYS A 89 -1.65 -6.39 8.58
C LYS A 89 -0.39 -5.73 9.15
N LEU A 90 -0.55 -4.74 10.02
CA LEU A 90 0.56 -4.10 10.76
C LEU A 90 1.32 -5.12 11.62
N GLN A 91 0.62 -5.99 12.34
CA GLN A 91 1.22 -7.04 13.18
C GLN A 91 2.01 -8.08 12.36
N LYS A 92 1.70 -8.25 11.08
CA LYS A 92 2.46 -9.11 10.14
C LYS A 92 3.64 -8.39 9.49
N GLY A 93 3.93 -7.15 9.88
CA GLY A 93 5.05 -6.36 9.37
C GLY A 93 4.78 -5.66 8.04
N MET A 94 3.54 -5.59 7.61
CA MET A 94 3.14 -4.76 6.47
C MET A 94 2.91 -3.31 6.95
N ARG A 95 3.03 -2.35 6.05
CA ARG A 95 2.56 -0.98 6.27
C ARG A 95 1.19 -0.80 5.63
N VAL A 96 0.33 -0.03 6.26
CA VAL A 96 -1.02 0.24 5.73
C VAL A 96 -1.08 1.69 5.26
N LEU A 97 -1.51 1.87 4.02
CA LEU A 97 -1.81 3.17 3.46
C LEU A 97 -3.30 3.44 3.64
N ILE A 98 -3.62 4.41 4.48
CA ILE A 98 -5.00 4.82 4.73
C ILE A 98 -5.50 5.58 3.52
N ARG A 99 -6.52 5.05 2.89
CA ARG A 99 -7.09 5.57 1.65
C ARG A 99 -8.21 6.57 1.93
N GLU A 100 -8.21 7.67 1.18
CA GLU A 100 -9.31 8.64 1.14
C GLU A 100 -9.51 9.10 -0.30
N GLY A 101 -10.05 8.21 -1.12
CA GLY A 101 -10.33 8.42 -2.53
C GLY A 101 -11.68 9.07 -2.78
N SER A 102 -12.18 8.93 -4.01
CA SER A 102 -13.53 9.37 -4.38
C SER A 102 -14.59 8.34 -4.01
N VAL A 103 -14.28 7.07 -4.20
CA VAL A 103 -15.17 5.95 -3.91
C VAL A 103 -14.85 5.36 -2.54
N SER A 104 -13.61 4.99 -2.31
CA SER A 104 -13.16 4.35 -1.07
C SER A 104 -12.65 5.40 -0.10
N LYS A 105 -13.32 5.54 1.06
CA LYS A 105 -13.09 6.58 2.07
C LYS A 105 -12.89 5.91 3.43
N ASP A 106 -11.67 5.47 3.70
CA ASP A 106 -11.36 4.61 4.85
C ASP A 106 -10.73 5.38 6.04
N LEU A 107 -10.43 6.68 5.87
CA LEU A 107 -9.75 7.49 6.88
C LEU A 107 -10.46 7.47 8.23
N LEU A 108 -11.79 7.62 8.25
CA LEU A 108 -12.56 7.62 9.48
C LEU A 108 -12.57 6.24 10.16
N ALA A 109 -12.70 5.17 9.39
CA ALA A 109 -12.71 3.79 9.90
C ALA A 109 -11.35 3.38 10.49
N LEU A 110 -10.26 3.90 9.93
CA LEU A 110 -8.89 3.60 10.35
C LEU A 110 -8.31 4.62 11.34
N GLN A 111 -9.01 5.72 11.61
CA GLN A 111 -8.60 6.77 12.56
C GLN A 111 -8.19 6.23 13.94
N PRO A 112 -8.81 5.21 14.53
CA PRO A 112 -8.38 4.66 15.82
C PRO A 112 -6.94 4.12 15.83
N LEU A 113 -6.36 3.82 14.67
CA LEU A 113 -4.97 3.38 14.52
C LEU A 113 -3.97 4.53 14.44
N LEU A 114 -4.41 5.78 14.34
CA LEU A 114 -3.55 6.96 14.31
C LEU A 114 -3.09 7.33 15.73
N ASN A 115 -2.39 6.42 16.38
CA ASN A 115 -1.83 6.57 17.73
C ASN A 115 -0.30 6.42 17.71
N GLN A 116 0.35 6.69 18.86
CA GLN A 116 1.82 6.68 18.95
C GLN A 116 2.48 5.35 18.59
N CYS A 117 1.79 4.23 18.77
CA CYS A 117 2.37 2.90 18.52
C CYS A 117 2.28 2.50 17.04
N THR A 118 1.19 2.84 16.37
CA THR A 118 0.89 2.38 15.01
C THR A 118 1.15 3.43 13.93
N ALA A 119 1.05 4.72 14.25
CA ALA A 119 1.29 5.80 13.30
C ALA A 119 2.62 5.69 12.52
N PRO A 120 3.75 5.21 13.08
CA PRO A 120 4.98 5.04 12.31
C PRO A 120 4.89 4.04 11.14
N TYR A 121 3.85 3.22 11.10
CA TYR A 121 3.64 2.19 10.09
C TYR A 121 2.45 2.47 9.18
N LEU A 122 1.86 3.65 9.33
CA LEU A 122 0.72 4.13 8.54
C LEU A 122 1.17 5.24 7.59
N CYS A 123 0.57 5.28 6.41
CA CYS A 123 0.71 6.38 5.46
C CYS A 123 -0.67 6.82 5.00
N LEU A 124 -0.75 7.95 4.32
CA LEU A 124 -1.97 8.38 3.65
C LEU A 124 -1.82 8.21 2.14
N CYS A 125 -2.89 7.78 1.48
CA CYS A 125 -2.96 7.76 0.03
C CYS A 125 -4.36 8.17 -0.45
N THR A 126 -4.43 8.65 -1.67
CA THR A 126 -5.70 9.07 -2.29
C THR A 126 -6.29 7.98 -3.19
N ALA A 127 -5.45 7.05 -3.66
CA ALA A 127 -5.81 5.95 -4.55
C ALA A 127 -6.71 6.42 -5.73
N ASP A 128 -8.00 6.13 -5.69
CA ASP A 128 -9.00 6.37 -6.73
C ASP A 128 -9.57 7.81 -6.75
N ARG A 129 -8.90 8.80 -6.17
CA ARG A 129 -9.40 10.18 -6.13
C ARG A 129 -9.41 10.81 -7.52
N ASN A 130 -10.60 11.18 -7.99
CA ASN A 130 -10.80 11.72 -9.33
C ASN A 130 -10.43 13.22 -9.42
N LEU A 131 -10.29 13.71 -10.65
CA LEU A 131 -9.82 15.08 -10.90
C LEU A 131 -10.78 16.16 -10.40
N LEU A 132 -12.10 15.90 -10.39
CA LEU A 132 -13.08 16.87 -9.88
C LEU A 132 -12.95 17.01 -8.37
N ASP A 133 -12.88 15.90 -7.65
CA ASP A 133 -12.69 15.93 -6.19
C ASP A 133 -11.35 16.57 -5.81
N ILE A 134 -10.30 16.36 -6.62
CA ILE A 134 -9.01 17.04 -6.41
C ILE A 134 -9.15 18.55 -6.60
N ALA A 135 -9.89 18.97 -7.61
CA ALA A 135 -10.09 20.40 -7.90
C ALA A 135 -10.95 21.09 -6.84
N ASP A 136 -12.01 20.44 -6.38
CA ASP A 136 -12.99 21.02 -5.47
C ASP A 136 -12.58 20.93 -4.00
N GLU A 137 -12.02 19.79 -3.57
CA GLU A 137 -11.70 19.51 -2.16
C GLU A 137 -10.19 19.52 -1.88
N GLY A 138 -9.37 19.15 -2.86
CA GLY A 138 -7.92 18.98 -2.72
C GLY A 138 -7.46 17.51 -2.80
N HIS A 139 -6.19 17.30 -2.57
CA HIS A 139 -5.51 16.00 -2.63
C HIS A 139 -5.09 15.57 -1.21
N LEU A 140 -3.82 15.26 -0.97
CA LEU A 140 -3.31 14.93 0.37
C LEU A 140 -3.52 16.05 1.41
N ASN A 141 -3.54 17.30 0.97
CA ASN A 141 -3.87 18.44 1.83
C ASN A 141 -5.28 18.34 2.43
N PHE A 142 -6.26 17.83 1.69
CA PHE A 142 -7.60 17.55 2.19
C PHE A 142 -7.56 16.50 3.30
N MET A 143 -6.82 15.40 3.10
CA MET A 143 -6.68 14.35 4.12
C MET A 143 -6.03 14.88 5.40
N ILE A 144 -4.97 15.68 5.28
CA ILE A 144 -4.30 16.33 6.42
C ILE A 144 -5.29 17.19 7.20
N ALA A 145 -6.05 18.04 6.51
CA ALA A 145 -7.05 18.90 7.14
C ALA A 145 -8.11 18.06 7.87
N LYS A 146 -8.60 17.01 7.25
CA LYS A 146 -9.58 16.08 7.83
C LYS A 146 -9.03 15.36 9.06
N MET A 147 -7.78 14.89 9.05
CA MET A 147 -7.12 14.30 10.23
C MET A 147 -7.04 15.29 11.39
N ILE A 148 -6.67 16.54 11.13
CA ILE A 148 -6.60 17.60 12.15
C ILE A 148 -7.99 17.88 12.73
N GLN A 149 -9.02 17.95 11.90
CA GLN A 149 -10.42 18.07 12.35
C GLN A 149 -10.88 16.91 13.24
N LEU A 150 -10.36 15.70 12.99
CA LEU A 150 -10.60 14.51 13.80
C LEU A 150 -9.74 14.45 15.07
N GLY A 151 -8.95 15.48 15.36
CA GLY A 151 -8.16 15.60 16.60
C GLY A 151 -6.71 15.12 16.49
N THR A 152 -6.23 14.76 15.30
CA THR A 152 -4.81 14.45 15.10
C THR A 152 -3.96 15.72 15.21
N LEU A 153 -2.83 15.67 15.93
CA LEU A 153 -1.91 16.79 16.00
C LEU A 153 -1.39 17.16 14.60
N PRO A 154 -1.33 18.44 14.22
CA PRO A 154 -0.86 18.86 12.90
C PRO A 154 0.51 18.27 12.52
N SER A 155 1.47 18.26 13.44
CA SER A 155 2.80 17.68 13.22
C SER A 155 2.76 16.17 12.91
N ALA A 156 1.83 15.43 13.52
CA ALA A 156 1.63 14.02 13.25
C ALA A 156 0.99 13.82 11.86
N ALA A 157 -0.05 14.57 11.52
CA ALA A 157 -0.71 14.49 10.23
C ALA A 157 0.26 14.75 9.06
N TYR A 158 1.10 15.79 9.17
CA TYR A 158 2.13 16.08 8.16
C TYR A 158 3.22 15.00 8.09
N ARG A 159 3.65 14.45 9.22
CA ARG A 159 4.63 13.36 9.26
C ARG A 159 4.11 12.12 8.55
N ASP A 160 2.85 11.73 8.77
CA ASP A 160 2.25 10.52 8.23
C ASP A 160 2.09 10.59 6.70
N VAL A 161 2.02 11.79 6.13
CA VAL A 161 2.03 12.01 4.67
C VAL A 161 3.45 12.04 4.10
N SER A 162 4.39 12.70 4.76
CA SER A 162 5.71 13.00 4.21
C SER A 162 6.77 11.97 4.58
N LEU A 163 7.14 11.86 5.85
CA LEU A 163 8.21 10.97 6.29
C LEU A 163 7.83 9.49 6.11
N GLN A 164 6.63 9.10 6.50
CA GLN A 164 6.20 7.72 6.37
C GLN A 164 6.06 7.31 4.90
N GLY A 165 5.55 8.21 4.04
CA GLY A 165 5.50 8.00 2.59
C GLY A 165 6.90 7.84 1.99
N SER A 166 7.87 8.66 2.41
CA SER A 166 9.26 8.55 1.98
C SER A 166 9.89 7.22 2.41
N ASP A 167 9.68 6.80 3.67
CA ASP A 167 10.20 5.54 4.19
C ASP A 167 9.62 4.32 3.48
N VAL A 168 8.34 4.39 3.09
CA VAL A 168 7.67 3.32 2.32
C VAL A 168 8.31 3.15 0.96
N MET A 169 8.59 4.26 0.28
CA MET A 169 9.11 4.28 -1.10
C MET A 169 10.64 4.21 -1.18
N ALA A 170 11.35 4.31 -0.05
CA ALA A 170 12.80 4.25 -0.04
C ALA A 170 13.32 2.91 -0.58
N PRO A 171 14.29 2.93 -1.51
CA PRO A 171 14.93 1.70 -1.95
C PRO A 171 15.56 0.98 -0.74
N LYS A 172 15.39 -0.33 -0.65
CA LYS A 172 16.11 -1.12 0.35
C LYS A 172 17.61 -0.87 0.19
N ALA A 173 18.28 -0.36 1.24
CA ALA A 173 19.72 -0.35 1.27
C ALA A 173 20.22 -1.78 1.03
N ARG A 174 21.05 -1.98 0.00
CA ARG A 174 21.75 -3.25 -0.18
C ARG A 174 22.66 -3.43 1.05
N THR A 175 22.31 -4.34 1.93
CA THR A 175 23.26 -4.87 2.91
C THR A 175 24.25 -5.71 2.10
N THR A 176 25.39 -5.11 1.82
CA THR A 176 26.59 -5.82 1.34
C THR A 176 27.14 -6.71 2.43
#